data_1421b4e703a6e6622545c8bf64b164c4
#
_entry.id   1421b4e703a6e6622545c8bf64b164c4
#
_cell.length_a   1.000
_cell.length_b   1.000
_cell.length_c   1.000
_cell.angle_alpha   90.00
_cell.angle_beta   90.00
_cell.angle_gamma   90.00
#
_symmetry.space_group_name_H-M   'P 1'
#
loop_
_entity.id
_entity.type
_entity.pdbx_description
1 polymer ?
#
loop_
_entity_poly.entity_id
_entity_poly.type
_entity_poly.pdbx_seq_one_letter_code
_entity_poly.pdbx_strand_id
1 'polypeptide(L)'
;VSGSDAKDLPVMRELAAGGARITVGYDAAHLGRDVTTVIASSIAGPGNPEHDAAVARGLRVLHRSEGLALAMRGHRVLAVAGTHGKTTTSSMAAMAFSDAGWDPTFAVGAAVAGLGTNARAGRGEWFIAEADESDGTLVNYPSTIGIVTTVEADHLDHYGT
;
A
#
# COMPACT_ATOMS: atom_id res chain seq x y z
N VAL A 1 7.17 -3.05 14.15
CA VAL A 1 5.99 -2.45 13.48
C VAL A 1 4.76 -2.77 14.30
N SER A 2 3.81 -1.83 14.38
CA SER A 2 2.47 -2.05 14.94
C SER A 2 1.42 -1.51 13.99
N GLY A 3 0.19 -1.99 14.12
CA GLY A 3 -0.93 -1.55 13.31
C GLY A 3 -2.27 -1.85 13.96
N SER A 4 -3.30 -1.17 13.48
CA SER A 4 -4.67 -1.33 13.93
C SER A 4 -5.65 -1.24 12.77
N ASP A 5 -6.79 -1.87 12.92
CA ASP A 5 -7.93 -1.75 12.02
C ASP A 5 -9.23 -1.79 12.83
N ALA A 6 -10.28 -1.16 12.34
CA ALA A 6 -11.59 -1.19 12.99
C ALA A 6 -12.18 -2.59 13.07
N LYS A 7 -11.78 -3.50 12.17
CA LYS A 7 -12.33 -4.85 12.02
C LYS A 7 -11.22 -5.90 12.19
N ASP A 8 -11.59 -7.07 12.71
CA ASP A 8 -10.71 -8.25 12.69
C ASP A 8 -10.66 -8.81 11.25
N LEU A 9 -9.53 -8.60 10.59
CA LEU A 9 -9.28 -9.05 9.23
C LEU A 9 -8.30 -10.23 9.21
N PRO A 10 -8.45 -11.21 8.31
CA PRO A 10 -7.52 -12.35 8.21
C PRO A 10 -6.05 -11.94 8.07
N VAL A 11 -5.77 -10.89 7.29
CA VAL A 11 -4.42 -10.35 7.08
C VAL A 11 -3.75 -9.89 8.38
N MET A 12 -4.52 -9.47 9.38
CA MET A 12 -3.98 -9.04 10.69
C MET A 12 -3.29 -10.20 11.41
N ARG A 13 -3.82 -11.43 11.28
CA ARG A 13 -3.21 -12.63 11.86
C ARG A 13 -1.92 -13.01 11.15
N GLU A 14 -1.87 -12.85 9.84
CA GLU A 14 -0.66 -13.06 9.05
C GLU A 14 0.43 -12.07 9.45
N LEU A 15 0.09 -10.79 9.58
CA LEU A 15 1.01 -9.75 10.02
C LEU A 15 1.50 -10.00 11.46
N ALA A 16 0.61 -10.42 12.37
CA ALA A 16 0.98 -10.77 13.74
C ALA A 16 1.92 -11.99 13.77
N ALA A 17 1.67 -13.01 12.96
CA ALA A 17 2.56 -14.16 12.82
C ALA A 17 3.94 -13.76 12.27
N GLY A 18 4.00 -12.70 11.44
CA GLY A 18 5.23 -12.07 10.96
C GLY A 18 5.91 -11.15 11.99
N GLY A 19 5.40 -11.07 13.22
CA GLY A 19 6.01 -10.31 14.32
C GLY A 19 5.51 -8.87 14.48
N ALA A 20 4.48 -8.45 13.74
CA ALA A 20 3.83 -7.16 13.97
C ALA A 20 2.91 -7.19 15.19
N ARG A 21 2.86 -6.11 15.94
CA ARG A 21 1.87 -5.93 17.03
C ARG A 21 0.59 -5.38 16.43
N ILE A 22 -0.46 -6.19 16.38
CA ILE A 22 -1.72 -5.85 15.71
C ILE A 22 -2.84 -5.78 16.74
N THR A 23 -3.69 -4.75 16.65
CA THR A 23 -4.85 -4.53 17.52
C THR A 23 -6.11 -4.28 16.69
N VAL A 24 -7.25 -4.73 17.20
CA VAL A 24 -8.57 -4.42 16.64
C VAL A 24 -9.14 -3.20 17.38
N GLY A 25 -9.69 -2.27 16.62
CA GLY A 25 -10.14 -0.98 17.12
C GLY A 25 -9.01 0.06 17.14
N TYR A 26 -9.39 1.32 17.34
CA TYR A 26 -8.47 2.45 17.39
C TYR A 26 -8.40 3.03 18.81
N ASP A 27 -7.19 3.19 19.34
CA ASP A 27 -6.93 3.82 20.63
C ASP A 27 -5.57 4.54 20.60
N ALA A 28 -5.51 5.75 21.14
CA ALA A 28 -4.28 6.51 21.26
C ALA A 28 -3.16 5.73 22.01
N ALA A 29 -3.53 4.82 22.93
CA ALA A 29 -2.60 3.98 23.67
C ALA A 29 -1.89 2.93 22.79
N HIS A 30 -2.40 2.64 21.60
CA HIS A 30 -1.74 1.73 20.65
C HIS A 30 -0.46 2.32 20.07
N LEU A 31 -0.31 3.65 20.08
CA LEU A 31 0.91 4.33 19.66
C LEU A 31 1.99 4.23 20.74
N GLY A 32 2.82 3.19 20.66
CA GLY A 32 3.98 3.01 21.52
C GLY A 32 4.89 4.24 21.55
N ARG A 33 5.69 4.39 22.60
CA ARG A 33 6.62 5.52 22.75
C ARG A 33 7.75 5.51 21.70
N ASP A 34 8.03 4.34 21.14
CA ASP A 34 9.03 4.07 20.10
C ASP A 34 8.55 4.38 18.67
N VAL A 35 7.26 4.72 18.49
CA VAL A 35 6.72 5.09 17.18
C VAL A 35 7.22 6.47 16.78
N THR A 36 7.79 6.56 15.57
CA THR A 36 8.30 7.80 14.96
C THR A 36 7.49 8.23 13.75
N THR A 37 6.84 7.29 13.10
CA THR A 37 6.07 7.54 11.86
C THR A 37 4.78 6.73 11.91
N VAL A 38 3.70 7.35 11.53
CA VAL A 38 2.38 6.73 11.35
C VAL A 38 2.03 6.76 9.87
N ILE A 39 1.54 5.64 9.34
CA ILE A 39 1.01 5.55 7.99
C ILE A 39 -0.48 5.29 8.12
N ALA A 40 -1.29 6.19 7.59
CA ALA A 40 -2.75 6.14 7.68
C ALA A 40 -3.39 6.06 6.30
N SER A 41 -4.50 5.35 6.19
CA SER A 41 -5.38 5.43 5.03
C SER A 41 -6.27 6.65 5.13
N SER A 42 -6.91 7.04 4.02
CA SER A 42 -7.81 8.20 3.97
C SER A 42 -8.96 8.12 4.97
N ILE A 43 -9.42 6.91 5.34
CA ILE A 43 -10.48 6.71 6.32
C ILE A 43 -10.01 6.79 7.79
N ALA A 44 -8.71 6.78 8.05
CA ALA A 44 -8.10 6.87 9.37
C ALA A 44 -7.43 8.24 9.58
N GLY A 45 -8.02 9.29 9.05
CA GLY A 45 -7.58 10.68 9.15
C GLY A 45 -8.05 11.38 10.44
N PRO A 46 -8.19 12.73 10.40
CA PRO A 46 -8.63 13.55 11.53
C PRO A 46 -9.90 13.01 12.19
N GLY A 47 -9.90 12.94 13.53
CA GLY A 47 -10.95 12.30 14.33
C GLY A 47 -10.69 10.83 14.67
N ASN A 48 -9.71 10.19 14.07
CA ASN A 48 -9.23 8.89 14.51
C ASN A 48 -8.28 9.09 15.71
N PRO A 49 -8.50 8.39 16.86
CA PRO A 49 -7.72 8.64 18.08
C PRO A 49 -6.22 8.40 17.92
N GLU A 50 -5.80 7.46 17.07
CA GLU A 50 -4.38 7.21 16.81
C GLU A 50 -3.77 8.30 15.91
N HIS A 51 -4.51 8.74 14.87
CA HIS A 51 -4.10 9.84 14.03
C HIS A 51 -3.91 11.12 14.86
N ASP A 52 -4.91 11.47 15.66
CA ASP A 52 -4.89 12.70 16.45
C ASP A 52 -3.81 12.67 17.53
N ALA A 53 -3.59 11.51 18.16
CA ALA A 53 -2.48 11.32 19.09
C ALA A 53 -1.11 11.42 18.39
N ALA A 54 -0.98 10.95 17.15
CA ALA A 54 0.25 11.09 16.37
C ALA A 54 0.56 12.55 16.07
N VAL A 55 -0.44 13.31 15.64
CA VAL A 55 -0.33 14.75 15.37
C VAL A 55 0.03 15.51 16.66
N ALA A 56 -0.67 15.23 17.76
CA ALA A 56 -0.42 15.86 19.06
C ALA A 56 1.01 15.60 19.59
N ARG A 57 1.60 14.43 19.26
CA ARG A 57 2.97 14.06 19.60
C ARG A 57 4.01 14.60 18.62
N GLY A 58 3.60 15.29 17.54
CA GLY A 58 4.50 15.77 16.50
C GLY A 58 5.14 14.66 15.67
N LEU A 59 4.50 13.47 15.60
CA LEU A 59 5.00 12.36 14.80
C LEU A 59 4.78 12.66 13.30
N ARG A 60 5.60 12.05 12.48
CA ARG A 60 5.40 12.09 11.03
C ARG A 60 4.18 11.23 10.68
N VAL A 61 3.15 11.87 10.13
CA VAL A 61 1.97 11.18 9.60
C VAL A 61 2.04 11.19 8.08
N LEU A 62 1.96 10.02 7.48
CA LEU A 62 2.03 9.81 6.04
C LEU A 62 0.73 9.19 5.55
N HIS A 63 0.33 9.55 4.35
CA HIS A 63 -0.70 8.81 3.64
C HIS A 63 -0.20 7.41 3.22
N ARG A 64 -1.12 6.46 3.07
CA ARG A 64 -0.82 5.10 2.61
C ARG A 64 0.09 5.05 1.37
N SER A 65 -0.19 5.89 0.37
CA SER A 65 0.61 5.96 -0.87
C SER A 65 2.04 6.46 -0.63
N GLU A 66 2.22 7.42 0.28
CA GLU A 66 3.56 7.91 0.65
C GLU A 66 4.35 6.83 1.38
N GLY A 67 3.67 6.05 2.26
CA GLY A 67 4.25 4.90 2.93
C GLY A 67 4.70 3.83 1.93
N LEU A 68 3.89 3.55 0.91
CA LEU A 68 4.22 2.61 -0.15
C LEU A 68 5.37 3.13 -1.02
N ALA A 69 5.38 4.42 -1.35
CA ALA A 69 6.49 5.05 -2.06
C ALA A 69 7.82 4.98 -1.29
N LEU A 70 7.77 5.03 0.05
CA LEU A 70 8.97 4.80 0.87
C LEU A 70 9.48 3.35 0.76
N ALA A 71 8.57 2.37 0.72
CA ALA A 71 8.95 0.97 0.54
C ALA A 71 9.55 0.68 -0.85
N MET A 72 9.20 1.50 -1.85
CA MET A 72 9.75 1.41 -3.21
C MET A 72 11.19 1.92 -3.33
N ARG A 73 11.69 2.66 -2.34
CA ARG A 73 13.06 3.23 -2.41
C ARG A 73 14.11 2.14 -2.56
N GLY A 74 15.01 2.35 -3.51
CA GLY A 74 16.07 1.40 -3.83
C GLY A 74 15.67 0.29 -4.79
N HIS A 75 14.40 0.24 -5.19
CA HIS A 75 13.90 -0.69 -6.20
C HIS A 75 13.73 -0.01 -7.57
N ARG A 76 13.79 -0.79 -8.61
CA ARG A 76 13.21 -0.44 -9.92
C ARG A 76 11.70 -0.68 -9.83
N VAL A 77 10.91 0.33 -10.13
CA VAL A 77 9.46 0.27 -9.92
C VAL A 77 8.73 0.10 -11.25
N LEU A 78 7.90 -0.93 -11.34
CA LEU A 78 6.89 -1.09 -12.37
C LEU A 78 5.54 -0.74 -11.75
N ALA A 79 4.98 0.39 -12.17
CA ALA A 79 3.67 0.85 -11.71
C ALA A 79 2.61 0.64 -12.80
N VAL A 80 1.47 0.09 -12.42
CA VAL A 80 0.33 -0.16 -13.32
C VAL A 80 -0.83 0.75 -12.90
N ALA A 81 -1.19 1.67 -13.77
CA ALA A 81 -2.29 2.61 -13.60
C ALA A 81 -3.37 2.42 -14.69
N GLY A 82 -4.46 3.15 -14.59
CA GLY A 82 -5.54 3.20 -15.58
C GLY A 82 -6.88 2.85 -14.98
N THR A 83 -7.96 3.19 -15.68
CA THR A 83 -9.33 3.04 -15.17
C THR A 83 -9.68 1.57 -14.90
N HIS A 84 -9.36 0.67 -15.83
CA HIS A 84 -9.67 -0.76 -15.73
C HIS A 84 -8.44 -1.64 -15.98
N GLY A 85 -8.44 -2.86 -15.42
CA GLY A 85 -7.41 -3.86 -15.69
C GLY A 85 -6.11 -3.72 -14.88
N LYS A 86 -5.99 -2.75 -14.00
CA LYS A 86 -4.81 -2.54 -13.12
C LYS A 86 -4.41 -3.81 -12.37
N THR A 87 -5.33 -4.37 -11.59
CA THR A 87 -5.09 -5.56 -10.76
C THR A 87 -4.70 -6.77 -11.60
N THR A 88 -5.36 -6.98 -12.73
CA THR A 88 -5.01 -8.09 -13.64
C THR A 88 -3.61 -7.92 -14.20
N THR A 89 -3.28 -6.74 -14.72
CA THR A 89 -1.99 -6.47 -15.35
C THR A 89 -0.84 -6.50 -14.32
N SER A 90 -1.02 -5.91 -13.14
CA SER A 90 -0.02 -5.97 -12.07
C SER A 90 0.18 -7.38 -11.53
N SER A 91 -0.89 -8.17 -11.42
CA SER A 91 -0.81 -9.59 -11.03
C SER A 91 -0.06 -10.42 -12.07
N MET A 92 -0.34 -10.21 -13.36
CA MET A 92 0.39 -10.88 -14.46
C MET A 92 1.88 -10.51 -14.44
N ALA A 93 2.21 -9.24 -14.19
CA ALA A 93 3.59 -8.81 -14.06
C ALA A 93 4.27 -9.47 -12.85
N ALA A 94 3.62 -9.50 -11.68
CA ALA A 94 4.15 -10.14 -10.49
C ALA A 94 4.42 -11.65 -10.71
N MET A 95 3.53 -12.34 -11.40
CA MET A 95 3.72 -13.74 -11.79
C MET A 95 4.89 -13.91 -12.77
N ALA A 96 4.90 -13.15 -13.86
CA ALA A 96 5.93 -13.26 -14.89
C ALA A 96 7.35 -13.00 -14.33
N PHE A 97 7.50 -12.00 -13.46
CA PHE A 97 8.77 -11.71 -12.81
C PHE A 97 9.16 -12.80 -11.80
N SER A 98 8.18 -13.36 -11.09
CA SER A 98 8.42 -14.49 -10.17
C SER A 98 8.85 -15.75 -10.92
N ASP A 99 8.17 -16.08 -12.02
CA ASP A 99 8.48 -17.26 -12.87
C ASP A 99 9.84 -17.09 -13.57
N ALA A 100 10.24 -15.86 -13.88
CA ALA A 100 11.58 -15.55 -14.38
C ALA A 100 12.67 -15.66 -13.30
N GLY A 101 12.33 -15.96 -12.06
CA GLY A 101 13.28 -16.08 -10.95
C GLY A 101 13.79 -14.73 -10.40
N TRP A 102 13.12 -13.63 -10.71
CA TRP A 102 13.55 -12.29 -10.28
C TRP A 102 13.12 -11.93 -8.87
N ASP A 103 12.33 -12.76 -8.20
CA ASP A 103 11.85 -12.62 -6.81
C ASP A 103 11.42 -11.16 -6.47
N PRO A 104 10.40 -10.60 -7.18
CA PRO A 104 10.00 -9.22 -7.02
C PRO A 104 9.30 -8.98 -5.68
N THR A 105 9.45 -7.77 -5.14
CA THR A 105 8.49 -7.20 -4.19
C THR A 105 7.26 -6.77 -4.97
N PHE A 106 6.06 -6.99 -4.44
CA PHE A 106 4.83 -6.50 -5.08
C PHE A 106 3.77 -6.10 -4.08
N ALA A 107 2.92 -5.15 -4.50
CA ALA A 107 1.71 -4.73 -3.81
C ALA A 107 0.62 -4.46 -4.86
N VAL A 108 -0.42 -5.28 -4.88
CA VAL A 108 -1.50 -5.26 -5.87
C VAL A 108 -2.87 -5.28 -5.20
N GLY A 109 -3.92 -4.95 -5.93
CA GLY A 109 -5.27 -4.74 -5.36
C GLY A 109 -5.97 -6.01 -4.88
N ALA A 110 -5.55 -7.21 -5.34
CA ALA A 110 -6.13 -8.47 -4.92
C ALA A 110 -5.08 -9.57 -4.85
N ALA A 111 -5.40 -10.69 -4.20
CA ALA A 111 -4.50 -11.83 -4.14
C ALA A 111 -4.15 -12.35 -5.54
N VAL A 112 -2.86 -12.45 -5.82
CA VAL A 112 -2.33 -12.93 -7.09
C VAL A 112 -2.53 -14.44 -7.16
N ALA A 113 -3.24 -14.90 -8.17
CA ALA A 113 -3.43 -16.34 -8.42
C ALA A 113 -2.05 -17.00 -8.59
N GLY A 114 -1.84 -18.12 -7.89
CA GLY A 114 -0.55 -18.82 -7.88
C GLY A 114 0.48 -18.31 -6.86
N LEU A 115 0.37 -17.07 -6.37
CA LEU A 115 1.22 -16.56 -5.28
C LEU A 115 0.49 -16.52 -3.93
N GLY A 116 -0.85 -16.59 -3.91
CA GLY A 116 -1.68 -16.71 -2.72
C GLY A 116 -1.78 -15.46 -1.85
N THR A 117 -1.18 -14.34 -2.26
CA THR A 117 -1.16 -13.08 -1.51
C THR A 117 -1.24 -11.89 -2.46
N ASN A 118 -1.68 -10.74 -1.94
CA ASN A 118 -1.71 -9.48 -2.67
C ASN A 118 -0.45 -8.60 -2.44
N ALA A 119 0.38 -8.98 -1.47
CA ALA A 119 1.63 -8.26 -1.20
C ALA A 119 2.70 -9.23 -0.70
N ARG A 120 3.92 -9.05 -1.14
CA ARG A 120 5.07 -9.83 -0.71
C ARG A 120 6.35 -9.00 -0.85
N ALA A 121 7.21 -9.07 0.16
CA ALA A 121 8.57 -8.59 0.04
C ALA A 121 9.44 -9.66 -0.63
N GLY A 122 9.98 -9.36 -1.80
CA GLY A 122 10.96 -10.16 -2.50
C GLY A 122 12.38 -9.69 -2.19
N ARG A 123 13.37 -10.42 -2.70
CA ARG A 123 14.82 -10.10 -2.59
C ARG A 123 15.39 -9.51 -3.87
N GLY A 124 14.58 -9.44 -4.93
CA GLY A 124 14.97 -8.90 -6.22
C GLY A 124 14.94 -7.37 -6.27
N GLU A 125 15.45 -6.83 -7.36
CA GLU A 125 15.54 -5.39 -7.57
C GLU A 125 14.20 -4.72 -7.94
N TRP A 126 13.18 -5.49 -8.31
CA TRP A 126 11.92 -4.96 -8.80
C TRP A 126 10.85 -4.86 -7.73
N PHE A 127 10.13 -3.74 -7.77
CA PHE A 127 8.89 -3.52 -7.07
C PHE A 127 7.75 -3.36 -8.07
N ILE A 128 6.73 -4.21 -7.99
CA ILE A 128 5.55 -4.14 -8.84
C ILE A 128 4.40 -3.60 -8.03
N ALA A 129 3.82 -2.49 -8.45
CA ALA A 129 2.75 -1.81 -7.73
C ALA A 129 1.55 -1.53 -8.63
N GLU A 130 0.39 -1.77 -8.09
CA GLU A 130 -0.84 -1.19 -8.61
C GLU A 130 -0.94 0.26 -8.13
N ALA A 131 -1.12 1.18 -9.07
CA ALA A 131 -1.24 2.61 -8.79
C ALA A 131 -2.72 3.00 -8.83
N ASP A 132 -3.23 3.46 -7.69
CA ASP A 132 -4.60 3.94 -7.56
C ASP A 132 -4.68 5.40 -8.01
N GLU A 133 -5.51 5.68 -9.00
CA GLU A 133 -5.76 7.03 -9.51
C GLU A 133 -6.90 7.74 -8.77
N SER A 134 -7.71 7.03 -7.99
CA SER A 134 -8.96 7.55 -7.42
C SER A 134 -8.76 8.78 -6.51
N ASP A 135 -7.60 8.89 -5.89
CA ASP A 135 -7.23 10.00 -5.00
C ASP A 135 -6.02 10.82 -5.51
N GLY A 136 -5.59 10.60 -6.76
CA GLY A 136 -4.45 11.28 -7.38
C GLY A 136 -3.08 10.90 -6.80
N THR A 137 -2.99 9.90 -5.93
CA THR A 137 -1.73 9.57 -5.23
C THR A 137 -0.75 8.76 -6.07
N LEU A 138 -1.14 8.31 -7.25
CA LEU A 138 -0.28 7.56 -8.17
C LEU A 138 1.01 8.32 -8.55
N VAL A 139 0.97 9.65 -8.51
CA VAL A 139 2.14 10.51 -8.81
C VAL A 139 3.25 10.40 -7.76
N ASN A 140 2.97 9.84 -6.59
CA ASN A 140 3.95 9.63 -5.52
C ASN A 140 4.90 8.46 -5.82
N TYR A 141 4.60 7.60 -6.79
CA TYR A 141 5.41 6.42 -7.06
C TYR A 141 6.62 6.76 -7.95
N PRO A 142 7.84 6.40 -7.51
CA PRO A 142 9.07 6.65 -8.27
C PRO A 142 9.22 5.62 -9.42
N SER A 143 8.29 5.66 -10.39
CA SER A 143 8.16 4.65 -11.43
C SER A 143 9.36 4.66 -12.39
N THR A 144 10.00 3.50 -12.57
CA THR A 144 10.99 3.24 -13.65
C THR A 144 10.27 2.89 -14.95
N ILE A 145 9.17 2.12 -14.83
CA ILE A 145 8.28 1.74 -15.93
C ILE A 145 6.86 2.01 -15.48
N GLY A 146 6.10 2.75 -16.28
CA GLY A 146 4.66 2.96 -16.10
C GLY A 146 3.89 2.21 -17.17
N ILE A 147 2.87 1.45 -16.77
CA ILE A 147 1.87 0.86 -17.68
C ILE A 147 0.56 1.58 -17.42
N VAL A 148 -0.05 2.12 -18.46
CA VAL A 148 -1.40 2.68 -18.41
C VAL A 148 -2.29 1.76 -19.25
N THR A 149 -3.26 1.13 -18.60
CA THR A 149 -4.13 0.12 -19.25
C THR A 149 -5.20 0.77 -20.10
N THR A 150 -6.04 1.60 -19.47
CA THR A 150 -7.11 2.38 -20.12
C THR A 150 -7.20 3.75 -19.48
N VAL A 151 -7.71 4.73 -20.23
CA VAL A 151 -8.01 6.07 -19.72
C VAL A 151 -9.44 6.40 -20.12
N GLU A 152 -10.33 6.41 -19.16
CA GLU A 152 -11.75 6.71 -19.32
C GLU A 152 -12.18 7.74 -18.27
N ALA A 153 -13.33 8.39 -18.49
CA ALA A 153 -13.90 9.32 -17.54
C ALA A 153 -14.40 8.54 -16.31
N ASP A 154 -13.63 8.59 -15.24
CA ASP A 154 -13.96 7.98 -13.94
C ASP A 154 -13.48 8.89 -12.80
N HIS A 155 -13.94 8.65 -11.57
CA HIS A 155 -13.60 9.46 -10.39
C HIS A 155 -13.79 10.97 -10.61
N LEU A 156 -14.89 11.35 -11.28
CA LEU A 156 -15.19 12.75 -11.63
C LEU A 156 -15.46 13.63 -10.40
N ASP A 157 -15.76 13.04 -9.26
CA ASP A 157 -15.82 13.69 -7.95
C ASP A 157 -14.45 14.26 -7.51
N HIS A 158 -13.35 13.63 -7.96
CA HIS A 158 -11.99 14.09 -7.67
C HIS A 158 -11.41 14.94 -8.81
N TYR A 159 -11.54 14.50 -10.06
CA TYR A 159 -10.90 15.15 -11.21
C TYR A 159 -11.76 16.23 -11.90
N GLY A 160 -13.06 16.28 -11.59
CA GLY A 160 -14.00 17.16 -12.29
C GLY A 160 -14.41 16.61 -13.67
N THR A 161 -14.80 17.50 -14.57
CA THR A 161 -15.24 17.13 -15.93
C THR A 161 -14.06 17.08 -16.90
#